data_07f6dc3ddba6d908af5f5d9bdbf7d340
#
_entry.id   07f6dc3ddba6d908af5f5d9bdbf7d340
#
_cell.length_a   1.000
_cell.length_b   1.000
_cell.length_c   1.000
_cell.angle_alpha   90.00
_cell.angle_beta   90.00
_cell.angle_gamma   90.00
#
_symmetry.space_group_name_H-M   'P 1'
#
loop_
_entity.id
_entity.type
_entity.pdbx_description
1 polymer ?
#
loop_
_entity_poly.entity_id
_entity_poly.type
_entity_poly.pdbx_seq_one_letter_code
_entity_poly.pdbx_strand_id
1 'polypeptide(L)'
;MKCALVTGGSRGIGKAICKKLAEDSDYHILINYNSNKEAALDTLKQVNEFGNTGEIIQFDVADADAVKNALDSWMSNNEGSIIEVLINNAGITKDGLFMWMPAEDWHNVINTSLNGFYNVTNHLIQKMLSNRYGRIINMVSVSGVKGTPGQTNYSAAKGAIVAATKALAQEVAKRKITVNAVAPGFINSDMTADLDEKELKRMIPVNRFGEAEEVADLVSFLASKKSSYITGEVININGGIYS
;
A
#
# COMPACT_ATOMS: atom_id res chain seq x y z
N MET A 1 0.31 -19.30 11.79
CA MET A 1 1.11 -18.05 11.88
C MET A 1 0.25 -16.90 11.38
N LYS A 2 0.36 -15.70 11.97
CA LYS A 2 -0.34 -14.50 11.52
C LYS A 2 0.61 -13.67 10.66
N CYS A 3 0.15 -13.23 9.50
CA CYS A 3 1.00 -12.58 8.51
C CYS A 3 0.46 -11.22 8.08
N ALA A 4 1.38 -10.34 7.71
CA ALA A 4 1.10 -9.08 7.05
C ALA A 4 1.75 -9.08 5.66
N LEU A 5 0.96 -8.88 4.61
CA LEU A 5 1.45 -8.73 3.24
C LEU A 5 1.55 -7.25 2.88
N VAL A 6 2.73 -6.84 2.43
CA VAL A 6 2.97 -5.48 1.91
C VAL A 6 3.32 -5.57 0.43
N THR A 7 2.44 -5.10 -0.45
CA THR A 7 2.75 -5.05 -1.89
C THR A 7 3.71 -3.89 -2.18
N GLY A 8 4.71 -4.13 -3.05
CA GLY A 8 5.77 -3.16 -3.29
C GLY A 8 6.60 -2.83 -2.04
N GLY A 9 6.84 -3.84 -1.18
CA GLY A 9 7.52 -3.68 0.11
C GLY A 9 9.04 -3.53 0.04
N SER A 10 9.64 -3.54 -1.16
CA SER A 10 11.11 -3.58 -1.31
C SER A 10 11.81 -2.23 -1.14
N ARG A 11 11.10 -1.10 -1.23
CA ARG A 11 11.69 0.25 -1.15
C ARG A 11 10.68 1.30 -0.69
N GLY A 12 11.17 2.51 -0.43
CA GLY A 12 10.36 3.69 -0.11
C GLY A 12 9.38 3.46 1.04
N ILE A 13 8.15 3.94 0.89
CA ILE A 13 7.09 3.80 1.89
C ILE A 13 6.82 2.33 2.22
N GLY A 14 6.79 1.44 1.22
CA GLY A 14 6.55 0.01 1.45
C GLY A 14 7.60 -0.64 2.34
N LYS A 15 8.89 -0.30 2.16
CA LYS A 15 9.98 -0.75 3.02
C LYS A 15 9.83 -0.24 4.46
N ALA A 16 9.52 1.06 4.63
CA ALA A 16 9.29 1.65 5.94
C ALA A 16 8.11 0.97 6.66
N ILE A 17 7.03 0.66 5.94
CA ILE A 17 5.88 -0.07 6.48
C ILE A 17 6.27 -1.48 6.93
N CYS A 18 7.05 -2.23 6.13
CA CYS A 18 7.52 -3.57 6.51
C CYS A 18 8.31 -3.54 7.82
N LYS A 19 9.24 -2.59 7.94
CA LYS A 19 10.04 -2.39 9.15
C LYS A 19 9.18 -2.04 10.36
N LYS A 20 8.26 -1.07 10.19
CA LYS A 20 7.42 -0.60 11.30
C LYS A 20 6.44 -1.68 11.77
N LEU A 21 5.87 -2.46 10.87
CA LEU A 21 5.04 -3.60 11.24
C LEU A 21 5.85 -4.67 12.00
N ALA A 22 7.12 -4.89 11.62
CA ALA A 22 8.01 -5.80 12.34
C ALA A 22 8.36 -5.30 13.75
N GLU A 23 8.55 -3.98 13.90
CA GLU A 23 8.83 -3.36 15.21
C GLU A 23 7.62 -3.43 16.15
N ASP A 24 6.41 -3.12 15.64
CA ASP A 24 5.22 -2.88 16.46
C ASP A 24 4.34 -4.13 16.68
N SER A 25 4.62 -5.24 15.99
CA SER A 25 3.72 -6.40 15.99
C SER A 25 4.46 -7.75 15.88
N ASP A 26 3.75 -8.83 16.17
CA ASP A 26 4.24 -10.22 16.02
C ASP A 26 3.86 -10.82 14.65
N TYR A 27 3.55 -10.00 13.64
CA TYR A 27 3.24 -10.50 12.31
C TYR A 27 4.48 -11.03 11.59
N HIS A 28 4.36 -12.17 10.93
CA HIS A 28 5.30 -12.57 9.90
C HIS A 28 5.11 -11.68 8.66
N ILE A 29 6.16 -11.01 8.21
CA ILE A 29 6.07 -9.99 7.16
C ILE A 29 6.34 -10.59 5.78
N LEU A 30 5.33 -10.58 4.92
CA LEU A 30 5.45 -10.96 3.52
C LEU A 30 5.76 -9.72 2.69
N ILE A 31 6.98 -9.65 2.18
CA ILE A 31 7.49 -8.51 1.42
C ILE A 31 7.32 -8.82 -0.06
N ASN A 32 6.28 -8.26 -0.68
CA ASN A 32 6.13 -8.43 -2.12
C ASN A 32 7.02 -7.48 -2.90
N TYR A 33 7.58 -8.01 -3.98
CA TYR A 33 8.32 -7.27 -5.00
C TYR A 33 7.99 -7.81 -6.40
N ASN A 34 8.20 -6.96 -7.43
CA ASN A 34 8.04 -7.38 -8.83
C ASN A 34 9.38 -7.85 -9.41
N SER A 35 10.39 -6.98 -9.49
CA SER A 35 11.64 -7.24 -10.23
C SER A 35 12.91 -7.11 -9.38
N ASN A 36 12.95 -6.20 -8.40
CA ASN A 36 14.18 -5.96 -7.64
C ASN A 36 14.26 -6.84 -6.39
N LYS A 37 14.81 -8.05 -6.56
CA LYS A 37 15.00 -9.03 -5.50
C LYS A 37 16.02 -8.56 -4.44
N GLU A 38 17.06 -7.87 -4.84
CA GLU A 38 18.11 -7.40 -3.91
C GLU A 38 17.55 -6.38 -2.92
N ALA A 39 16.76 -5.42 -3.42
CA ALA A 39 16.08 -4.47 -2.54
C ALA A 39 15.08 -5.15 -1.60
N ALA A 40 14.39 -6.20 -2.05
CA ALA A 40 13.49 -6.97 -1.19
C ALA A 40 14.25 -7.73 -0.09
N LEU A 41 15.40 -8.31 -0.43
CA LEU A 41 16.29 -8.98 0.55
C LEU A 41 16.89 -7.99 1.55
N ASP A 42 17.23 -6.77 1.13
CA ASP A 42 17.67 -5.72 2.05
C ASP A 42 16.56 -5.32 3.03
N THR A 43 15.32 -5.20 2.54
CA THR A 43 14.16 -4.97 3.42
C THR A 43 13.97 -6.12 4.39
N LEU A 44 14.05 -7.36 3.94
CA LEU A 44 13.92 -8.55 4.78
C LEU A 44 14.99 -8.59 5.88
N LYS A 45 16.23 -8.26 5.54
CA LYS A 45 17.32 -8.16 6.53
C LYS A 45 16.95 -7.18 7.65
N GLN A 46 16.43 -6.00 7.30
CA GLN A 46 16.05 -4.98 8.27
C GLN A 46 14.82 -5.39 9.10
N VAL A 47 13.86 -6.12 8.53
CA VAL A 47 12.73 -6.71 9.27
C VAL A 47 13.24 -7.69 10.34
N ASN A 48 14.21 -8.53 10.00
CA ASN A 48 14.76 -9.52 10.92
C ASN A 48 15.57 -8.89 12.06
N GLU A 49 16.12 -7.68 11.89
CA GLU A 49 16.83 -6.93 12.95
C GLU A 49 15.92 -6.57 14.13
N PHE A 50 14.60 -6.48 13.94
CA PHE A 50 13.64 -6.28 15.01
C PHE A 50 13.25 -7.57 15.76
N GLY A 51 13.88 -8.71 15.45
CA GLY A 51 13.57 -10.01 16.06
C GLY A 51 12.30 -10.66 15.50
N ASN A 52 11.70 -10.07 14.49
CA ASN A 52 10.54 -10.61 13.81
C ASN A 52 10.97 -11.52 12.65
N THR A 53 10.02 -12.24 12.07
CA THR A 53 10.27 -13.10 10.91
C THR A 53 9.61 -12.52 9.67
N GLY A 54 10.18 -12.80 8.51
CA GLY A 54 9.60 -12.40 7.23
C GLY A 54 10.14 -13.23 6.09
N GLU A 55 9.57 -13.04 4.94
CA GLU A 55 10.04 -13.61 3.68
C GLU A 55 9.67 -12.72 2.50
N ILE A 56 10.37 -12.89 1.40
CA ILE A 56 10.08 -12.19 0.16
C ILE A 56 9.17 -13.04 -0.73
N ILE A 57 8.20 -12.41 -1.38
CA ILE A 57 7.30 -13.07 -2.33
C ILE A 57 7.25 -12.28 -3.64
N GLN A 58 7.56 -12.97 -4.76
CA GLN A 58 7.63 -12.33 -6.06
C GLN A 58 6.35 -12.51 -6.85
N PHE A 59 5.72 -11.41 -7.23
CA PHE A 59 4.68 -11.34 -8.26
C PHE A 59 4.46 -9.89 -8.70
N ASP A 60 4.01 -9.72 -9.95
CA ASP A 60 3.47 -8.45 -10.43
C ASP A 60 2.00 -8.35 -9.99
N VAL A 61 1.64 -7.29 -9.27
CA VAL A 61 0.26 -7.06 -8.82
C VAL A 61 -0.71 -6.84 -9.99
N ALA A 62 -0.21 -6.36 -11.14
CA ALA A 62 -1.01 -6.16 -12.35
C ALA A 62 -1.41 -7.48 -13.04
N ASP A 63 -0.70 -8.57 -12.77
CA ASP A 63 -0.96 -9.89 -13.33
C ASP A 63 -1.75 -10.76 -12.33
N ALA A 64 -3.04 -10.96 -12.62
CA ALA A 64 -3.95 -11.70 -11.75
C ALA A 64 -3.52 -13.17 -11.55
N ASP A 65 -2.98 -13.80 -12.60
CA ASP A 65 -2.53 -15.19 -12.53
C ASP A 65 -1.23 -15.29 -11.71
N ALA A 66 -0.30 -14.36 -11.88
CA ALA A 66 0.90 -14.29 -11.07
C ALA A 66 0.58 -14.10 -9.58
N VAL A 67 -0.35 -13.18 -9.24
CA VAL A 67 -0.85 -12.97 -7.88
C VAL A 67 -1.44 -14.26 -7.32
N LYS A 68 -2.36 -14.89 -8.05
CA LYS A 68 -3.02 -16.12 -7.64
C LYS A 68 -2.01 -17.24 -7.39
N ASN A 69 -1.14 -17.50 -8.35
CA ASN A 69 -0.20 -18.61 -8.27
C ASN A 69 0.80 -18.43 -7.12
N ALA A 70 1.32 -17.22 -6.92
CA ALA A 70 2.25 -16.92 -5.83
C ALA A 70 1.59 -17.07 -4.45
N LEU A 71 0.38 -16.51 -4.27
CA LEU A 71 -0.32 -16.58 -2.99
C LEU A 71 -0.86 -17.98 -2.69
N ASP A 72 -1.38 -18.71 -3.68
CA ASP A 72 -1.83 -20.09 -3.49
C ASP A 72 -0.66 -21.02 -3.13
N SER A 73 0.48 -20.88 -3.82
CA SER A 73 1.70 -21.61 -3.50
C SER A 73 2.18 -21.32 -2.08
N TRP A 74 2.21 -20.04 -1.72
CA TRP A 74 2.60 -19.64 -0.37
C TRP A 74 1.66 -20.22 0.70
N MET A 75 0.35 -20.12 0.51
CA MET A 75 -0.65 -20.66 1.45
C MET A 75 -0.56 -22.19 1.57
N SER A 76 -0.26 -22.90 0.48
CA SER A 76 -0.10 -24.35 0.49
C SER A 76 1.16 -24.80 1.23
N ASN A 77 2.24 -24.02 1.14
CA ASN A 77 3.50 -24.31 1.84
C ASN A 77 3.48 -23.89 3.32
N ASN A 78 2.51 -23.08 3.72
CA ASN A 78 2.38 -22.51 5.06
C ASN A 78 0.99 -22.82 5.66
N GLU A 79 0.62 -24.10 5.71
CA GLU A 79 -0.68 -24.54 6.22
C GLU A 79 -0.96 -23.97 7.62
N GLY A 80 -2.18 -23.49 7.83
CA GLY A 80 -2.60 -22.87 9.10
C GLY A 80 -2.14 -21.40 9.27
N SER A 81 -1.37 -20.86 8.33
CA SER A 81 -1.02 -19.44 8.33
C SER A 81 -2.13 -18.59 7.69
N ILE A 82 -2.31 -17.38 8.20
CA ILE A 82 -3.37 -16.46 7.75
C ILE A 82 -2.77 -15.08 7.52
N ILE A 83 -3.00 -14.52 6.33
CA ILE A 83 -2.70 -13.11 6.05
C ILE A 83 -3.84 -12.28 6.65
N GLU A 84 -3.59 -11.71 7.82
CA GLU A 84 -4.56 -10.88 8.57
C GLU A 84 -4.46 -9.40 8.18
N VAL A 85 -3.31 -8.96 7.70
CA VAL A 85 -3.05 -7.57 7.29
C VAL A 85 -2.63 -7.54 5.83
N LEU A 86 -3.28 -6.69 5.04
CA LEU A 86 -2.93 -6.42 3.66
C LEU A 86 -2.67 -4.92 3.48
N ILE A 87 -1.47 -4.58 3.04
CA ILE A 87 -1.12 -3.23 2.63
C ILE A 87 -0.99 -3.18 1.11
N ASN A 88 -1.98 -2.62 0.44
CA ASN A 88 -1.94 -2.35 -0.99
C ASN A 88 -1.13 -1.08 -1.24
N ASN A 89 0.19 -1.24 -1.35
CA ASN A 89 1.11 -0.12 -1.51
C ASN A 89 1.73 -0.06 -2.93
N ALA A 90 1.81 -1.18 -3.65
CA ALA A 90 2.37 -1.19 -5.01
C ALA A 90 1.67 -0.16 -5.91
N GLY A 91 2.48 0.62 -6.63
CA GLY A 91 2.00 1.64 -7.54
C GLY A 91 3.15 2.29 -8.29
N ILE A 92 2.84 2.90 -9.42
CA ILE A 92 3.77 3.65 -10.26
C ILE A 92 3.14 4.98 -10.67
N THR A 93 3.97 5.95 -11.01
CA THR A 93 3.57 7.18 -11.69
C THR A 93 4.10 7.21 -13.11
N LYS A 94 3.34 7.79 -14.01
CA LYS A 94 3.71 8.10 -15.39
C LYS A 94 3.06 9.45 -15.72
N ASP A 95 3.76 10.51 -15.32
CA ASP A 95 3.24 11.86 -15.36
C ASP A 95 3.31 12.43 -16.77
N GLY A 96 2.27 13.16 -17.17
CA GLY A 96 2.17 13.81 -18.46
C GLY A 96 0.83 14.53 -18.62
N LEU A 97 0.79 15.58 -19.43
CA LEU A 97 -0.48 16.27 -19.74
C LEU A 97 -1.39 15.33 -20.53
N PHE A 98 -2.66 15.28 -20.16
CA PHE A 98 -3.64 14.31 -20.67
C PHE A 98 -3.68 14.23 -22.21
N MET A 99 -3.61 15.37 -22.89
CA MET A 99 -3.67 15.42 -24.35
C MET A 99 -2.47 14.77 -25.07
N TRP A 100 -1.35 14.58 -24.36
CA TRP A 100 -0.13 13.95 -24.87
C TRP A 100 0.22 12.64 -24.15
N MET A 101 -0.62 12.20 -23.21
CA MET A 101 -0.37 10.99 -22.43
C MET A 101 -0.47 9.76 -23.33
N PRO A 102 0.57 8.93 -23.46
CA PRO A 102 0.49 7.67 -24.17
C PRO A 102 -0.55 6.72 -23.51
N ALA A 103 -1.31 6.01 -24.34
CA ALA A 103 -2.26 5.03 -23.83
C ALA A 103 -1.59 3.95 -22.95
N GLU A 104 -0.36 3.57 -23.28
CA GLU A 104 0.44 2.65 -22.47
C GLU A 104 0.67 3.18 -21.06
N ASP A 105 1.06 4.44 -20.89
CA ASP A 105 1.28 5.05 -19.58
C ASP A 105 -0.01 5.12 -18.76
N TRP A 106 -1.15 5.41 -19.43
CA TRP A 106 -2.47 5.33 -18.80
C TRP A 106 -2.75 3.92 -18.28
N HIS A 107 -2.64 2.92 -19.14
CA HIS A 107 -2.95 1.53 -18.78
C HIS A 107 -1.98 0.97 -17.74
N ASN A 108 -0.70 1.27 -17.82
CA ASN A 108 0.29 0.80 -16.85
C ASN A 108 -0.03 1.30 -15.43
N VAL A 109 -0.38 2.58 -15.29
CA VAL A 109 -0.74 3.16 -13.98
C VAL A 109 -2.04 2.57 -13.43
N ILE A 110 -3.07 2.43 -14.28
CA ILE A 110 -4.35 1.81 -13.89
C ILE A 110 -4.13 0.33 -13.50
N ASN A 111 -3.42 -0.42 -14.31
CA ASN A 111 -3.19 -1.85 -14.08
C ASN A 111 -2.41 -2.10 -12.79
N THR A 112 -1.32 -1.37 -12.58
CA THR A 112 -0.51 -1.57 -11.38
C THR A 112 -1.25 -1.11 -10.12
N SER A 113 -1.90 0.05 -10.14
CA SER A 113 -2.52 0.61 -8.94
C SER A 113 -3.93 0.03 -8.69
N LEU A 114 -4.85 0.19 -9.64
CA LEU A 114 -6.26 -0.17 -9.42
C LEU A 114 -6.51 -1.67 -9.59
N ASN A 115 -6.05 -2.26 -10.70
CA ASN A 115 -6.22 -3.70 -10.90
C ASN A 115 -5.34 -4.49 -9.92
N GLY A 116 -4.15 -4.00 -9.58
CA GLY A 116 -3.31 -4.60 -8.53
C GLY A 116 -3.99 -4.64 -7.16
N PHE A 117 -4.63 -3.55 -6.75
CA PHE A 117 -5.48 -3.53 -5.55
C PHE A 117 -6.56 -4.61 -5.62
N TYR A 118 -7.28 -4.70 -6.73
CA TYR A 118 -8.35 -5.68 -6.92
C TYR A 118 -7.81 -7.11 -6.88
N ASN A 119 -6.79 -7.43 -7.65
CA ASN A 119 -6.24 -8.79 -7.78
C ASN A 119 -5.81 -9.36 -6.42
N VAL A 120 -5.05 -8.59 -5.65
CA VAL A 120 -4.54 -9.04 -4.35
C VAL A 120 -5.65 -9.09 -3.30
N THR A 121 -6.49 -8.04 -3.22
CA THR A 121 -7.56 -7.97 -2.23
C THR A 121 -8.61 -9.04 -2.46
N ASN A 122 -9.06 -9.23 -3.70
CA ASN A 122 -10.06 -10.23 -4.06
C ASN A 122 -9.60 -11.65 -3.71
N HIS A 123 -8.32 -11.95 -3.95
CA HIS A 123 -7.75 -13.26 -3.65
C HIS A 123 -7.70 -13.56 -2.13
N LEU A 124 -7.42 -12.55 -1.30
CA LEU A 124 -7.26 -12.73 0.14
C LEU A 124 -8.55 -12.57 0.95
N ILE A 125 -9.53 -11.82 0.43
CA ILE A 125 -10.72 -11.41 1.20
C ILE A 125 -11.52 -12.59 1.74
N GLN A 126 -11.64 -13.69 0.98
CA GLN A 126 -12.39 -14.87 1.40
C GLN A 126 -11.81 -15.53 2.67
N LYS A 127 -10.48 -15.56 2.77
CA LYS A 127 -9.78 -16.09 3.95
C LYS A 127 -9.98 -15.17 5.16
N MET A 128 -9.92 -13.85 4.95
CA MET A 128 -10.20 -12.87 6.02
C MET A 128 -11.66 -12.97 6.50
N LEU A 129 -12.62 -13.13 5.58
CA LEU A 129 -14.05 -13.32 5.90
C LEU A 129 -14.29 -14.58 6.73
N SER A 130 -13.64 -15.69 6.36
CA SER A 130 -13.72 -16.96 7.09
C SER A 130 -13.10 -16.89 8.48
N ASN A 131 -11.94 -16.21 8.58
CA ASN A 131 -11.24 -15.98 9.85
C ASN A 131 -11.93 -14.94 10.76
N ARG A 132 -12.86 -14.15 10.22
CA ARG A 132 -13.56 -13.06 10.91
C ARG A 132 -12.59 -12.02 11.51
N TYR A 133 -11.51 -11.74 10.79
CA TYR A 133 -10.54 -10.70 11.12
C TYR A 133 -9.75 -10.30 9.88
N GLY A 134 -9.51 -9.01 9.70
CA GLY A 134 -8.65 -8.47 8.65
C GLY A 134 -8.41 -6.97 8.83
N ARG A 135 -7.28 -6.52 8.30
CA ARG A 135 -6.89 -5.11 8.18
C ARG A 135 -6.43 -4.88 6.73
N ILE A 136 -7.18 -4.10 5.98
CA ILE A 136 -6.83 -3.74 4.61
C ILE A 136 -6.54 -2.24 4.61
N ILE A 137 -5.32 -1.88 4.27
CA ILE A 137 -4.87 -0.49 4.16
C ILE A 137 -4.43 -0.23 2.73
N ASN A 138 -5.08 0.72 2.08
CA ASN A 138 -4.83 1.09 0.70
C ASN A 138 -3.99 2.37 0.66
N MET A 139 -2.79 2.29 0.09
CA MET A 139 -1.96 3.48 -0.12
C MET A 139 -2.49 4.22 -1.35
N VAL A 140 -3.14 5.33 -1.09
CA VAL A 140 -3.63 6.24 -2.12
C VAL A 140 -2.69 7.44 -2.27
N SER A 141 -3.18 8.63 -2.48
CA SER A 141 -2.38 9.86 -2.59
C SER A 141 -3.29 11.06 -2.43
N VAL A 142 -2.73 12.18 -2.02
CA VAL A 142 -3.41 13.47 -2.13
C VAL A 142 -3.89 13.74 -3.56
N SER A 143 -3.17 13.25 -4.58
CA SER A 143 -3.58 13.36 -5.98
C SER A 143 -4.85 12.58 -6.30
N GLY A 144 -5.12 11.48 -5.61
CA GLY A 144 -6.37 10.72 -5.74
C GLY A 144 -7.57 11.38 -5.04
N VAL A 145 -7.30 12.31 -4.11
CA VAL A 145 -8.35 13.00 -3.35
C VAL A 145 -8.72 14.33 -4.01
N LYS A 146 -7.72 15.17 -4.37
CA LYS A 146 -7.95 16.49 -4.95
C LYS A 146 -7.80 16.59 -6.46
N GLY A 147 -7.13 15.60 -7.10
CA GLY A 147 -6.64 15.70 -8.47
C GLY A 147 -5.35 16.50 -8.57
N THR A 148 -4.47 16.12 -9.50
CA THR A 148 -3.21 16.85 -9.75
C THR A 148 -3.00 16.99 -11.26
N PRO A 149 -2.79 18.20 -11.80
CA PRO A 149 -2.44 18.40 -13.21
C PRO A 149 -1.21 17.56 -13.59
N GLY A 150 -1.23 16.95 -14.77
CA GLY A 150 -0.17 16.04 -15.22
C GLY A 150 -0.25 14.63 -14.67
N GLN A 151 -1.17 14.34 -13.74
CA GLN A 151 -1.35 13.02 -13.13
C GLN A 151 -2.78 12.48 -13.31
N THR A 152 -3.39 12.69 -14.47
CA THR A 152 -4.79 12.28 -14.68
C THR A 152 -4.98 10.77 -14.51
N ASN A 153 -4.06 9.95 -15.04
CA ASN A 153 -4.04 8.49 -14.85
C ASN A 153 -3.88 8.08 -13.37
N TYR A 154 -2.91 8.67 -12.69
CA TYR A 154 -2.61 8.36 -11.28
C TYR A 154 -3.73 8.85 -10.35
N SER A 155 -4.24 10.06 -10.58
CA SER A 155 -5.38 10.60 -9.85
C SER A 155 -6.64 9.74 -10.04
N ALA A 156 -6.91 9.29 -11.28
CA ALA A 156 -8.02 8.39 -11.57
C ALA A 156 -7.88 7.05 -10.81
N ALA A 157 -6.70 6.41 -10.89
CA ALA A 157 -6.45 5.14 -10.21
C ALA A 157 -6.60 5.26 -8.68
N LYS A 158 -5.95 6.26 -8.08
CA LYS A 158 -5.98 6.46 -6.63
C LYS A 158 -7.36 6.94 -6.14
N GLY A 159 -8.07 7.77 -6.93
CA GLY A 159 -9.45 8.17 -6.64
C GLY A 159 -10.44 6.99 -6.71
N ALA A 160 -10.26 6.08 -7.67
CA ALA A 160 -11.05 4.85 -7.75
C ALA A 160 -10.84 3.96 -6.51
N ILE A 161 -9.59 3.83 -6.01
CA ILE A 161 -9.29 3.08 -4.79
C ILE A 161 -9.92 3.74 -3.56
N VAL A 162 -10.00 5.08 -3.51
CA VAL A 162 -10.73 5.80 -2.43
C VAL A 162 -12.19 5.38 -2.39
N ALA A 163 -12.87 5.37 -3.54
CA ALA A 163 -14.26 4.94 -3.62
C ALA A 163 -14.43 3.44 -3.27
N ALA A 164 -13.56 2.58 -3.80
CA ALA A 164 -13.55 1.15 -3.51
C ALA A 164 -13.30 0.86 -2.02
N THR A 165 -12.42 1.61 -1.36
CA THR A 165 -12.18 1.51 0.09
C THR A 165 -13.47 1.70 0.88
N LYS A 166 -14.25 2.74 0.57
CA LYS A 166 -15.50 3.06 1.27
C LYS A 166 -16.58 1.99 1.04
N ALA A 167 -16.68 1.49 -0.18
CA ALA A 167 -17.65 0.45 -0.52
C ALA A 167 -17.30 -0.88 0.18
N LEU A 168 -16.07 -1.36 0.01
CA LEU A 168 -15.62 -2.62 0.58
C LEU A 168 -15.69 -2.61 2.12
N ALA A 169 -15.38 -1.48 2.75
CA ALA A 169 -15.49 -1.34 4.20
C ALA A 169 -16.89 -1.68 4.72
N GLN A 170 -17.93 -1.23 4.03
CA GLN A 170 -19.34 -1.49 4.41
C GLN A 170 -19.71 -2.97 4.23
N GLU A 171 -19.20 -3.61 3.18
CA GLU A 171 -19.47 -5.02 2.89
C GLU A 171 -18.90 -5.96 3.96
N VAL A 172 -17.69 -5.67 4.46
CA VAL A 172 -16.92 -6.61 5.28
C VAL A 172 -16.90 -6.27 6.79
N ALA A 173 -17.37 -5.10 7.20
CA ALA A 173 -17.31 -4.63 8.59
C ALA A 173 -17.93 -5.61 9.61
N LYS A 174 -19.06 -6.25 9.27
CA LYS A 174 -19.71 -7.25 10.13
C LYS A 174 -18.82 -8.49 10.39
N ARG A 175 -17.77 -8.67 9.62
CA ARG A 175 -16.77 -9.74 9.79
C ARG A 175 -15.51 -9.27 10.53
N LYS A 176 -15.56 -8.12 11.22
CA LYS A 176 -14.41 -7.52 11.94
C LYS A 176 -13.21 -7.22 11.05
N ILE A 177 -13.47 -6.96 9.77
CA ILE A 177 -12.48 -6.52 8.80
C ILE A 177 -12.63 -5.01 8.66
N THR A 178 -11.54 -4.26 8.78
CA THR A 178 -11.50 -2.84 8.49
C THR A 178 -10.79 -2.58 7.17
N VAL A 179 -11.29 -1.62 6.40
CA VAL A 179 -10.69 -1.20 5.13
C VAL A 179 -10.55 0.31 5.16
N ASN A 180 -9.33 0.80 5.13
CA ASN A 180 -9.02 2.23 5.17
C ASN A 180 -8.02 2.61 4.09
N ALA A 181 -7.98 3.88 3.74
CA ALA A 181 -6.98 4.44 2.84
C ALA A 181 -6.09 5.44 3.58
N VAL A 182 -4.81 5.46 3.23
CA VAL A 182 -3.86 6.48 3.65
C VAL A 182 -3.49 7.31 2.42
N ALA A 183 -3.61 8.63 2.51
CA ALA A 183 -3.36 9.59 1.44
C ALA A 183 -2.12 10.44 1.75
N PRO A 184 -0.90 9.96 1.40
CA PRO A 184 0.31 10.75 1.57
C PRO A 184 0.33 11.98 0.65
N GLY A 185 1.00 13.04 1.13
CA GLY A 185 1.46 14.14 0.32
C GLY A 185 2.82 13.85 -0.32
N PHE A 186 3.69 14.88 -0.37
CA PHE A 186 5.08 14.69 -0.79
C PHE A 186 5.87 14.02 0.33
N ILE A 187 6.39 12.82 0.05
CA ILE A 187 7.17 11.99 0.99
C ILE A 187 8.55 11.77 0.40
N ASN A 188 9.61 11.93 1.20
CA ASN A 188 10.98 11.62 0.82
C ASN A 188 11.11 10.15 0.43
N SER A 189 11.35 9.89 -0.86
CA SER A 189 11.46 8.55 -1.44
C SER A 189 12.08 8.62 -2.84
N ASP A 190 12.43 7.46 -3.40
CA ASP A 190 12.92 7.39 -4.79
C ASP A 190 11.94 8.03 -5.80
N MET A 191 10.64 7.97 -5.51
CA MET A 191 9.58 8.52 -6.40
C MET A 191 9.57 10.05 -6.43
N THR A 192 10.15 10.71 -5.43
CA THR A 192 10.17 12.18 -5.29
C THR A 192 11.58 12.75 -5.38
N ALA A 193 12.60 11.91 -5.60
CA ALA A 193 14.00 12.32 -5.59
C ALA A 193 14.35 13.38 -6.65
N ASP A 194 13.66 13.35 -7.80
CA ASP A 194 13.88 14.30 -8.89
C ASP A 194 13.05 15.59 -8.77
N LEU A 195 12.23 15.72 -7.72
CA LEU A 195 11.38 16.90 -7.50
C LEU A 195 12.17 18.02 -6.82
N ASP A 196 11.91 19.28 -7.21
CA ASP A 196 12.48 20.43 -6.51
C ASP A 196 11.79 20.65 -5.14
N GLU A 197 12.37 20.03 -4.10
CA GLU A 197 11.87 20.16 -2.74
C GLU A 197 11.81 21.61 -2.27
N LYS A 198 12.79 22.47 -2.68
CA LYS A 198 12.84 23.87 -2.23
C LYS A 198 11.65 24.68 -2.71
N GLU A 199 11.14 24.36 -3.89
CA GLU A 199 9.97 25.00 -4.46
C GLU A 199 8.69 24.38 -3.87
N LEU A 200 8.58 23.06 -3.90
CA LEU A 200 7.35 22.35 -3.52
C LEU A 200 7.02 22.45 -2.03
N LYS A 201 8.01 22.47 -1.14
CA LYS A 201 7.76 22.59 0.30
C LYS A 201 7.04 23.89 0.69
N ARG A 202 7.16 24.95 -0.12
CA ARG A 202 6.44 26.22 0.13
C ARG A 202 4.91 26.07 -0.01
N MET A 203 4.46 25.04 -0.72
CA MET A 203 3.03 24.73 -0.85
C MET A 203 2.50 23.87 0.30
N ILE A 204 3.41 23.34 1.15
CA ILE A 204 3.06 22.49 2.26
C ILE A 204 3.04 23.34 3.54
N PRO A 205 1.92 23.44 4.28
CA PRO A 205 1.84 24.24 5.50
C PRO A 205 2.93 23.92 6.55
N VAL A 206 3.29 22.63 6.72
CA VAL A 206 4.41 22.26 7.62
C VAL A 206 5.80 22.51 7.00
N ASN A 207 5.87 23.05 5.78
CA ASN A 207 7.06 23.53 5.07
C ASN A 207 8.21 22.50 4.92
N ARG A 208 7.87 21.23 4.79
CA ARG A 208 8.81 20.13 4.47
C ARG A 208 8.08 18.97 3.80
N PHE A 209 8.81 18.09 3.16
CA PHE A 209 8.31 16.77 2.81
C PHE A 209 8.13 15.94 4.08
N GLY A 210 7.23 14.97 4.03
CA GLY A 210 7.10 13.94 5.07
C GLY A 210 8.16 12.85 4.89
N GLU A 211 8.39 12.08 5.95
CA GLU A 211 9.27 10.92 5.91
C GLU A 211 8.43 9.63 5.73
N ALA A 212 9.03 8.61 5.11
CA ALA A 212 8.37 7.33 4.91
C ALA A 212 7.97 6.68 6.24
N GLU A 213 8.74 6.91 7.29
CA GLU A 213 8.50 6.46 8.66
C GLU A 213 7.22 7.07 9.23
N GLU A 214 6.94 8.36 8.98
CA GLU A 214 5.70 9.01 9.45
C GLU A 214 4.45 8.34 8.82
N VAL A 215 4.56 7.93 7.56
CA VAL A 215 3.49 7.17 6.89
C VAL A 215 3.37 5.76 7.48
N ALA A 216 4.50 5.11 7.75
CA ALA A 216 4.55 3.78 8.32
C ALA A 216 3.94 3.71 9.72
N ASP A 217 4.16 4.73 10.56
CA ASP A 217 3.55 4.85 11.89
C ASP A 217 2.01 4.84 11.81
N LEU A 218 1.44 5.63 10.92
CA LEU A 218 -0.01 5.66 10.70
C LEU A 218 -0.53 4.31 10.19
N VAL A 219 0.17 3.68 9.24
CA VAL A 219 -0.21 2.38 8.69
C VAL A 219 -0.14 1.30 9.77
N SER A 220 0.90 1.27 10.60
CA SER A 220 1.03 0.36 11.74
C SER A 220 -0.12 0.51 12.74
N PHE A 221 -0.48 1.75 13.07
CA PHE A 221 -1.65 2.02 13.91
C PHE A 221 -2.93 1.44 13.29
N LEU A 222 -3.18 1.69 12.00
CA LEU A 222 -4.37 1.16 11.29
C LEU A 222 -4.37 -0.36 11.16
N ALA A 223 -3.21 -1.01 11.09
CA ALA A 223 -3.06 -2.46 11.09
C ALA A 223 -3.32 -3.09 12.46
N SER A 224 -3.23 -2.31 13.52
CA SER A 224 -3.38 -2.79 14.90
C SER A 224 -4.84 -2.99 15.32
N LYS A 225 -5.03 -3.63 16.49
CA LYS A 225 -6.35 -3.76 17.12
C LYS A 225 -6.87 -2.42 17.68
N LYS A 226 -5.98 -1.44 17.90
CA LYS A 226 -6.34 -0.11 18.45
C LYS A 226 -7.26 0.68 17.52
N SER A 227 -7.20 0.42 16.21
CA SER A 227 -8.01 1.08 15.17
C SER A 227 -9.28 0.31 14.78
N SER A 228 -9.72 -0.65 15.60
CA SER A 228 -10.82 -1.58 15.24
C SER A 228 -12.17 -0.92 14.97
N TYR A 229 -12.35 0.35 15.32
CA TYR A 229 -13.56 1.14 15.04
C TYR A 229 -13.39 2.16 13.91
N ILE A 230 -12.22 2.13 13.23
CA ILE A 230 -11.93 2.99 12.08
C ILE A 230 -12.05 2.13 10.83
N THR A 231 -13.03 2.41 9.97
CA THR A 231 -13.23 1.71 8.70
C THR A 231 -13.95 2.61 7.70
N GLY A 232 -13.57 2.52 6.43
CA GLY A 232 -14.10 3.35 5.34
C GLY A 232 -13.46 4.75 5.26
N GLU A 233 -12.44 5.01 6.07
CA GLU A 233 -11.82 6.33 6.16
C GLU A 233 -10.68 6.51 5.14
N VAL A 234 -10.50 7.77 4.75
CA VAL A 234 -9.35 8.24 3.95
C VAL A 234 -8.57 9.22 4.82
N ILE A 235 -7.45 8.78 5.35
CA ILE A 235 -6.67 9.58 6.28
C ILE A 235 -5.55 10.28 5.53
N ASN A 236 -5.62 11.61 5.52
CA ASN A 236 -4.57 12.45 4.93
C ASN A 236 -3.33 12.49 5.84
N ILE A 237 -2.15 12.26 5.22
CA ILE A 237 -0.84 12.47 5.85
C ILE A 237 0.02 13.27 4.86
N ASN A 238 -0.21 14.58 4.82
CA ASN A 238 0.27 15.43 3.72
C ASN A 238 0.77 16.81 4.17
N GLY A 239 1.02 16.99 5.48
CA GLY A 239 1.52 18.25 6.00
C GLY A 239 0.55 19.44 5.85
N GLY A 240 -0.74 19.18 5.63
CA GLY A 240 -1.78 20.19 5.46
C GLY A 240 -1.94 20.73 4.03
N ILE A 241 -1.27 20.13 3.04
CA ILE A 241 -1.40 20.59 1.63
C ILE A 241 -2.82 20.42 1.09
N TYR A 242 -3.60 19.54 1.71
CA TYR A 242 -5.00 19.30 1.44
C TYR A 242 -5.73 18.77 2.68
N SER A 243 -6.90 19.33 2.98
CA SER A 243 -7.76 18.93 4.11
C SER A 243 -9.22 18.87 3.68
#